data_2ac2fc7513c83994cc71830fd21d2410
#
_entry.id   2ac2fc7513c83994cc71830fd21d2410
#
_cell.length_a   1.000
_cell.length_b   1.000
_cell.length_c   1.000
_cell.angle_alpha   90.00
_cell.angle_beta   90.00
_cell.angle_gamma   90.00
#
_symmetry.space_group_name_H-M   'P 1'
#
loop_
_entity.id
_entity.type
_entity.pdbx_description
1 polymer ?
#
loop_
_entity_poly.entity_id
_entity_poly.type
_entity_poly.pdbx_seq_one_letter_code
_entity_poly.pdbx_strand_id
1 'polypeptide(L)'
;MTLQKKIIKLTNVKPNIIPKIEIENRIINLKKYLLQNIHLKSLIVAISGGQDSTLTGKLCQIAIEQLRKERKNKLYKFIALRLPYGTQKDEEDCKKVINFINPDQTFTINIKKAVLSSELSLNIAGIKISDYVKGNEKARERMKVQYSIAAMQNGIVVGTGNAAEIITGFFTKHGDHGVDVNLISQLNKKQVQLLLKELNCPKCLYLKTPTADLEDNNPQQPDEISLGVKYNTIDAYLEGKKINILEKNTIEKLYFNTQHKRTIFNIG
;
A
#
# COMPACT_ATOMS: atom_id res chain seq x y z
N MET A 1 17.79 24.89 -2.90
CA MET A 1 17.50 23.55 -2.29
C MET A 1 17.54 22.53 -3.43
N THR A 2 18.31 21.43 -3.29
CA THR A 2 18.38 20.35 -4.31
C THR A 2 17.06 19.63 -4.43
N LEU A 3 16.81 18.95 -5.58
CA LEU A 3 15.59 18.16 -5.78
C LEU A 3 15.47 17.05 -4.73
N GLN A 4 16.56 16.34 -4.42
CA GLN A 4 16.60 15.34 -3.36
C GLN A 4 16.07 15.91 -2.01
N LYS A 5 16.53 17.09 -1.60
CA LYS A 5 16.05 17.74 -0.37
C LYS A 5 14.56 18.08 -0.43
N LYS A 6 14.04 18.47 -1.61
CA LYS A 6 12.60 18.72 -1.81
C LYS A 6 11.79 17.44 -1.65
N ILE A 7 12.23 16.35 -2.26
CA ILE A 7 11.58 15.03 -2.19
C ILE A 7 11.58 14.49 -0.76
N ILE A 8 12.72 14.57 -0.05
CA ILE A 8 12.81 14.15 1.37
C ILE A 8 11.83 14.95 2.24
N LYS A 9 11.75 16.27 2.04
CA LYS A 9 10.80 17.11 2.78
C LYS A 9 9.34 16.73 2.49
N LEU A 10 9.04 16.35 1.24
CA LEU A 10 7.68 15.92 0.84
C LEU A 10 7.30 14.59 1.50
N THR A 11 8.18 13.62 1.48
CA THR A 11 7.92 12.29 2.04
C THR A 11 8.09 12.23 3.56
N ASN A 12 8.83 13.18 4.13
CA ASN A 12 9.13 13.23 5.56
C ASN A 12 9.75 11.93 6.11
N VAL A 13 10.51 11.22 5.27
CA VAL A 13 11.25 10.02 5.69
C VAL A 13 12.35 10.42 6.66
N LYS A 14 12.37 9.80 7.82
CA LYS A 14 13.44 9.98 8.82
C LYS A 14 14.62 9.08 8.47
N PRO A 15 15.88 9.57 8.44
CA PRO A 15 17.04 8.74 8.16
C PRO A 15 17.22 7.59 9.16
N ASN A 16 16.90 7.83 10.41
CA ASN A 16 16.96 6.85 11.51
C ASN A 16 15.64 6.83 12.26
N ILE A 17 15.19 5.63 12.60
CA ILE A 17 13.98 5.41 13.39
C ILE A 17 14.27 4.45 14.56
N ILE A 18 13.47 4.57 15.60
CA ILE A 18 13.35 3.56 16.65
C ILE A 18 12.05 2.81 16.38
N PRO A 19 12.10 1.53 15.91
CA PRO A 19 10.93 0.81 15.42
C PRO A 19 9.75 0.83 16.38
N LYS A 20 9.98 0.57 17.65
CA LYS A 20 8.94 0.60 18.69
C LYS A 20 8.22 1.94 18.75
N ILE A 21 8.95 3.05 18.74
CA ILE A 21 8.38 4.41 18.79
C ILE A 21 7.59 4.71 17.51
N GLU A 22 8.10 4.31 16.34
CA GLU A 22 7.39 4.50 15.07
C GLU A 22 6.10 3.70 15.02
N ILE A 23 6.06 2.47 15.52
CA ILE A 23 4.85 1.66 15.65
C ILE A 23 3.82 2.38 16.54
N GLU A 24 4.24 2.78 17.75
CA GLU A 24 3.38 3.48 18.71
C GLU A 24 2.78 4.76 18.13
N ASN A 25 3.60 5.60 17.49
CA ASN A 25 3.15 6.85 16.88
C ASN A 25 2.10 6.62 15.77
N ARG A 26 2.27 5.60 14.92
CA ARG A 26 1.31 5.28 13.85
C ARG A 26 0.00 4.78 14.42
N ILE A 27 0.05 3.93 15.42
CA ILE A 27 -1.14 3.45 16.14
C ILE A 27 -1.88 4.62 16.79
N ILE A 28 -1.19 5.51 17.49
CA ILE A 28 -1.78 6.69 18.14
C ILE A 28 -2.45 7.59 17.10
N ASN A 29 -1.77 7.88 15.99
CA ASN A 29 -2.31 8.74 14.95
C ASN A 29 -3.56 8.13 14.29
N LEU A 30 -3.56 6.83 14.04
CA LEU A 30 -4.72 6.13 13.46
C LEU A 30 -5.91 6.11 14.42
N LYS A 31 -5.67 5.85 15.72
CA LYS A 31 -6.70 5.96 16.76
C LYS A 31 -7.26 7.38 16.85
N LYS A 32 -6.38 8.39 16.85
CA LYS A 32 -6.79 9.81 16.87
C LYS A 32 -7.68 10.15 15.68
N TYR A 33 -7.34 9.68 14.48
CA TYR A 33 -8.15 9.89 13.29
C TYR A 33 -9.57 9.30 13.44
N LEU A 34 -9.70 8.06 13.93
CA LEU A 34 -11.00 7.44 14.18
C LEU A 34 -11.81 8.17 15.27
N LEU A 35 -11.14 8.69 16.29
CA LEU A 35 -11.81 9.43 17.37
C LEU A 35 -12.31 10.80 16.92
N GLN A 36 -11.63 11.45 15.98
CA GLN A 36 -12.06 12.70 15.37
C GLN A 36 -13.25 12.50 14.41
N ASN A 37 -13.40 11.30 13.85
CA ASN A 37 -14.45 10.91 12.91
C ASN A 37 -15.39 9.90 13.57
N ILE A 38 -16.18 10.33 14.54
CA ILE A 38 -16.95 9.49 15.45
C ILE A 38 -17.94 8.50 14.80
N HIS A 39 -18.35 8.77 13.56
CA HIS A 39 -19.21 7.88 12.77
C HIS A 39 -18.43 6.69 12.18
N LEU A 40 -17.11 6.81 12.04
CA LEU A 40 -16.26 5.76 11.51
C LEU A 40 -15.92 4.73 12.59
N LYS A 41 -16.09 3.45 12.25
CA LYS A 41 -15.89 2.32 13.18
C LYS A 41 -14.97 1.26 12.63
N SER A 42 -14.69 1.25 11.35
CA SER A 42 -13.95 0.17 10.72
C SER A 42 -12.74 0.67 9.93
N LEU A 43 -11.66 -0.10 9.98
CA LEU A 43 -10.48 0.06 9.13
C LEU A 43 -10.48 -1.06 8.10
N ILE A 44 -10.33 -0.71 6.82
CA ILE A 44 -10.32 -1.65 5.71
C ILE A 44 -8.95 -1.62 5.03
N VAL A 45 -8.31 -2.79 4.89
CA VAL A 45 -7.03 -2.93 4.17
C VAL A 45 -7.11 -4.11 3.20
N ALA A 46 -6.68 -3.89 1.97
CA ALA A 46 -6.43 -4.99 1.04
C ALA A 46 -5.09 -5.67 1.38
N ILE A 47 -5.13 -6.98 1.66
CA ILE A 47 -3.99 -7.80 2.01
C ILE A 47 -3.53 -8.57 0.78
N SER A 48 -2.40 -8.13 0.20
CA SER A 48 -1.79 -8.73 -1.00
C SER A 48 -0.86 -9.89 -0.68
N GLY A 49 -0.45 -10.07 0.57
CA GLY A 49 0.63 -10.99 0.95
C GLY A 49 2.02 -10.37 0.91
N GLY A 50 2.15 -9.10 0.52
CA GLY A 50 3.39 -8.32 0.53
C GLY A 50 3.68 -7.67 1.89
N GLN A 51 4.92 -7.20 2.07
CA GLN A 51 5.41 -6.59 3.32
C GLN A 51 4.57 -5.38 3.77
N ASP A 52 4.23 -4.49 2.85
CA ASP A 52 3.55 -3.22 3.13
C ASP A 52 2.11 -3.45 3.63
N SER A 53 1.36 -4.31 2.96
CA SER A 53 0.01 -4.68 3.40
C SER A 53 0.02 -5.47 4.72
N THR A 54 1.05 -6.28 4.95
CA THR A 54 1.25 -7.02 6.20
C THR A 54 1.48 -6.05 7.37
N LEU A 55 2.37 -5.08 7.20
CA LEU A 55 2.63 -4.07 8.22
C LEU A 55 1.39 -3.23 8.50
N THR A 56 0.79 -2.68 7.45
CA THR A 56 -0.42 -1.84 7.57
C THR A 56 -1.55 -2.58 8.27
N GLY A 57 -1.84 -3.82 7.86
CA GLY A 57 -2.87 -4.64 8.49
C GLY A 57 -2.60 -4.92 9.96
N LYS A 58 -1.34 -5.24 10.32
CA LYS A 58 -0.98 -5.48 11.73
C LYS A 58 -1.12 -4.23 12.59
N LEU A 59 -0.70 -3.08 12.09
CA LEU A 59 -0.86 -1.80 12.79
C LEU A 59 -2.35 -1.44 12.97
N CYS A 60 -3.18 -1.67 11.95
CA CYS A 60 -4.64 -1.48 12.03
C CYS A 60 -5.27 -2.37 13.10
N GLN A 61 -4.93 -3.66 13.14
CA GLN A 61 -5.45 -4.59 14.13
C GLN A 61 -5.09 -4.15 15.56
N ILE A 62 -3.82 -3.81 15.81
CA ILE A 62 -3.37 -3.33 17.12
C ILE A 62 -4.10 -2.04 17.51
N ALA A 63 -4.25 -1.09 16.59
CA ALA A 63 -4.96 0.17 16.84
C ALA A 63 -6.43 -0.07 17.27
N ILE A 64 -7.12 -0.97 16.57
CA ILE A 64 -8.50 -1.34 16.87
C ILE A 64 -8.61 -2.05 18.23
N GLU A 65 -7.74 -2.99 18.55
CA GLU A 65 -7.73 -3.68 19.84
C GLU A 65 -7.52 -2.70 21.01
N GLN A 66 -6.55 -1.79 20.88
CA GLN A 66 -6.33 -0.75 21.88
C GLN A 66 -7.56 0.17 22.02
N LEU A 67 -8.12 0.62 20.90
CA LEU A 67 -9.25 1.53 20.89
C LEU A 67 -10.50 0.90 21.52
N ARG A 68 -10.78 -0.39 21.22
CA ARG A 68 -11.85 -1.14 21.87
C ARG A 68 -11.68 -1.21 23.39
N LYS A 69 -10.46 -1.48 23.87
CA LYS A 69 -10.15 -1.54 25.30
C LYS A 69 -10.30 -0.18 25.97
N GLU A 70 -9.74 0.87 25.37
CA GLU A 70 -9.75 2.24 25.91
C GLU A 70 -11.17 2.84 25.97
N ARG A 71 -11.99 2.57 24.94
CA ARG A 71 -13.34 3.13 24.81
C ARG A 71 -14.46 2.19 25.28
N LYS A 72 -14.11 0.97 25.69
CA LYS A 72 -15.08 -0.10 26.03
C LYS A 72 -16.17 -0.28 24.96
N ASN A 73 -15.78 -0.10 23.67
CA ASN A 73 -16.69 -0.11 22.53
C ASN A 73 -16.28 -1.19 21.52
N LYS A 74 -17.11 -2.25 21.42
CA LYS A 74 -16.90 -3.39 20.53
C LYS A 74 -17.24 -3.13 19.06
N LEU A 75 -17.77 -1.96 18.71
CA LEU A 75 -18.12 -1.62 17.33
C LEU A 75 -16.89 -1.35 16.44
N TYR A 76 -15.76 -0.99 17.03
CA TYR A 76 -14.53 -0.82 16.25
C TYR A 76 -14.04 -2.16 15.71
N LYS A 77 -13.73 -2.22 14.40
CA LYS A 77 -13.31 -3.44 13.70
C LYS A 77 -12.16 -3.17 12.74
N PHE A 78 -11.30 -4.16 12.58
CA PHE A 78 -10.41 -4.25 11.45
C PHE A 78 -10.86 -5.33 10.49
N ILE A 79 -10.98 -4.97 9.20
CA ILE A 79 -11.44 -5.85 8.12
C ILE A 79 -10.34 -6.00 7.08
N ALA A 80 -9.83 -7.21 6.94
CA ALA A 80 -8.86 -7.57 5.91
C ALA A 80 -9.58 -8.04 4.64
N LEU A 81 -9.21 -7.49 3.50
CA LEU A 81 -9.75 -7.90 2.21
C LEU A 81 -8.70 -8.65 1.40
N ARG A 82 -9.05 -9.83 0.93
CA ARG A 82 -8.30 -10.58 -0.07
C ARG A 82 -9.00 -10.40 -1.41
N LEU A 83 -8.29 -9.85 -2.38
CA LEU A 83 -8.84 -9.44 -3.67
C LEU A 83 -8.08 -10.11 -4.83
N PRO A 84 -8.12 -11.48 -4.92
CA PRO A 84 -7.42 -12.20 -5.97
C PRO A 84 -8.01 -11.91 -7.35
N TYR A 85 -7.14 -11.93 -8.38
CA TYR A 85 -7.54 -11.98 -9.78
C TYR A 85 -7.40 -13.43 -10.30
N GLY A 86 -8.48 -14.18 -10.19
CA GLY A 86 -8.45 -15.62 -10.49
C GLY A 86 -7.79 -16.42 -9.36
N THR A 87 -6.93 -17.38 -9.72
CA THR A 87 -6.16 -18.17 -8.77
C THR A 87 -4.87 -17.45 -8.42
N GLN A 88 -4.64 -17.22 -7.13
CA GLN A 88 -3.47 -16.52 -6.64
C GLN A 88 -2.33 -17.52 -6.37
N LYS A 89 -1.13 -17.27 -6.93
CA LYS A 89 0.02 -18.17 -6.79
C LYS A 89 0.61 -18.19 -5.36
N ASP A 90 0.49 -17.08 -4.65
CA ASP A 90 1.01 -16.92 -3.28
C ASP A 90 -0.07 -17.02 -2.19
N GLU A 91 -1.09 -17.87 -2.45
CA GLU A 91 -2.21 -18.13 -1.54
C GLU A 91 -1.74 -18.52 -0.13
N GLU A 92 -0.72 -19.38 -0.02
CA GLU A 92 -0.17 -19.82 1.26
C GLU A 92 0.51 -18.68 2.03
N ASP A 93 1.17 -17.76 1.34
CA ASP A 93 1.74 -16.58 1.98
C ASP A 93 0.63 -15.65 2.49
N CYS A 94 -0.42 -15.47 1.70
CA CYS A 94 -1.58 -14.70 2.14
C CYS A 94 -2.22 -15.29 3.41
N LYS A 95 -2.35 -16.62 3.50
CA LYS A 95 -2.85 -17.30 4.71
C LYS A 95 -1.94 -17.02 5.92
N LYS A 96 -0.63 -17.15 5.75
CA LYS A 96 0.34 -16.83 6.82
C LYS A 96 0.25 -15.37 7.27
N VAL A 97 0.07 -14.45 6.32
CA VAL A 97 -0.12 -13.01 6.62
C VAL A 97 -1.40 -12.79 7.41
N ILE A 98 -2.53 -13.35 7.00
CA ILE A 98 -3.80 -13.24 7.72
C ILE A 98 -3.68 -13.81 9.14
N ASN A 99 -3.03 -14.97 9.31
CA ASN A 99 -2.78 -15.56 10.63
C ASN A 99 -1.89 -14.65 11.51
N PHE A 100 -0.86 -14.04 10.95
CA PHE A 100 0.00 -13.09 11.68
C PHE A 100 -0.74 -11.82 12.09
N ILE A 101 -1.53 -11.27 11.20
CA ILE A 101 -2.32 -10.05 11.45
C ILE A 101 -3.43 -10.35 12.48
N ASN A 102 -4.14 -11.47 12.32
CA ASN A 102 -5.30 -11.90 13.10
C ASN A 102 -6.44 -10.87 13.06
N PRO A 103 -6.99 -10.54 11.87
CA PRO A 103 -8.03 -9.53 11.71
C PRO A 103 -9.35 -9.96 12.33
N ASP A 104 -10.20 -8.99 12.71
CA ASP A 104 -11.54 -9.27 13.23
C ASP A 104 -12.45 -9.93 12.20
N GLN A 105 -12.28 -9.54 10.92
CA GLN A 105 -13.03 -10.11 9.79
C GLN A 105 -12.13 -10.19 8.56
N THR A 106 -12.37 -11.20 7.74
CA THR A 106 -11.69 -11.36 6.43
C THR A 106 -12.73 -11.67 5.36
N PHE A 107 -12.70 -10.93 4.27
CA PHE A 107 -13.47 -11.24 3.07
C PHE A 107 -12.53 -11.56 1.91
N THR A 108 -12.90 -12.58 1.13
CA THR A 108 -12.20 -12.91 -0.11
C THR A 108 -13.14 -12.66 -1.28
N ILE A 109 -12.77 -11.71 -2.15
CA ILE A 109 -13.59 -11.30 -3.28
C ILE A 109 -12.73 -11.39 -4.54
N ASN A 110 -13.07 -12.32 -5.44
CA ASN A 110 -12.36 -12.49 -6.70
C ASN A 110 -12.80 -11.42 -7.71
N ILE A 111 -11.85 -10.56 -8.08
CA ILE A 111 -12.11 -9.42 -8.97
C ILE A 111 -12.11 -9.76 -10.47
N LYS A 112 -11.76 -11.00 -10.85
CA LYS A 112 -11.53 -11.38 -12.26
C LYS A 112 -12.75 -11.10 -13.15
N LYS A 113 -13.94 -11.48 -12.70
CA LYS A 113 -15.15 -11.30 -13.51
C LYS A 113 -15.42 -9.81 -13.81
N ALA A 114 -15.27 -8.94 -12.82
CA ALA A 114 -15.50 -7.50 -12.96
C ALA A 114 -14.47 -6.87 -13.91
N VAL A 115 -13.19 -7.21 -13.78
CA VAL A 115 -12.14 -6.72 -14.69
C VAL A 115 -12.37 -7.18 -16.12
N LEU A 116 -12.72 -8.46 -16.32
CA LEU A 116 -13.02 -8.99 -17.68
C LEU A 116 -14.27 -8.34 -18.27
N SER A 117 -15.28 -8.02 -17.49
CA SER A 117 -16.46 -7.31 -17.96
C SER A 117 -16.13 -5.88 -18.39
N SER A 118 -15.25 -5.18 -17.67
CA SER A 118 -14.74 -3.86 -18.06
C SER A 118 -13.95 -3.94 -19.37
N GLU A 119 -13.03 -4.89 -19.48
CA GLU A 119 -12.25 -5.14 -20.71
C GLU A 119 -13.15 -5.44 -21.90
N LEU A 120 -14.19 -6.27 -21.73
CA LEU A 120 -15.15 -6.59 -22.79
C LEU A 120 -15.90 -5.33 -23.25
N SER A 121 -16.34 -4.48 -22.33
CA SER A 121 -17.04 -3.24 -22.66
C SER A 121 -16.17 -2.29 -23.49
N LEU A 122 -14.88 -2.19 -23.16
CA LEU A 122 -13.91 -1.41 -23.94
C LEU A 122 -13.69 -2.01 -25.33
N ASN A 123 -13.57 -3.33 -25.43
CA ASN A 123 -13.41 -4.04 -26.70
C ASN A 123 -14.62 -3.85 -27.61
N ILE A 124 -15.84 -3.88 -27.08
CA ILE A 124 -17.08 -3.61 -27.86
C ILE A 124 -17.06 -2.18 -28.44
N ALA A 125 -16.48 -1.22 -27.69
CA ALA A 125 -16.27 0.16 -28.14
C ALA A 125 -15.07 0.32 -29.08
N GLY A 126 -14.40 -0.77 -29.50
CA GLY A 126 -13.23 -0.75 -30.39
C GLY A 126 -11.90 -0.44 -29.68
N ILE A 127 -11.87 -0.40 -28.35
CA ILE A 127 -10.68 -0.05 -27.55
C ILE A 127 -10.05 -1.33 -27.02
N LYS A 128 -8.89 -1.72 -27.56
CA LYS A 128 -8.08 -2.82 -27.04
C LYS A 128 -7.05 -2.26 -26.06
N ILE A 129 -7.17 -2.66 -24.78
CA ILE A 129 -6.22 -2.27 -23.74
C ILE A 129 -4.99 -3.19 -23.75
N SER A 130 -3.82 -2.62 -23.42
CA SER A 130 -2.61 -3.41 -23.19
C SER A 130 -2.66 -4.14 -21.85
N ASP A 131 -1.78 -5.13 -21.65
CA ASP A 131 -1.63 -5.85 -20.37
C ASP A 131 -1.32 -4.91 -19.20
N TYR A 132 -0.44 -3.92 -19.42
CA TYR A 132 -0.17 -2.86 -18.47
C TYR A 132 -1.44 -2.07 -18.07
N VAL A 133 -2.29 -1.69 -19.04
CA VAL A 133 -3.55 -0.99 -18.77
C VAL A 133 -4.52 -1.90 -18.03
N LYS A 134 -4.59 -3.18 -18.39
CA LYS A 134 -5.37 -4.18 -17.66
C LYS A 134 -4.91 -4.35 -16.22
N GLY A 135 -3.58 -4.29 -15.96
CA GLY A 135 -3.02 -4.24 -14.61
C GLY A 135 -3.56 -3.06 -13.79
N ASN A 136 -3.65 -1.88 -14.41
CA ASN A 136 -4.25 -0.70 -13.77
C ASN A 136 -5.76 -0.89 -13.51
N GLU A 137 -6.50 -1.56 -14.40
CA GLU A 137 -7.91 -1.91 -14.16
C GLU A 137 -8.07 -2.85 -12.96
N LYS A 138 -7.17 -3.85 -12.81
CA LYS A 138 -7.15 -4.72 -11.62
C LYS A 138 -6.95 -3.92 -10.32
N ALA A 139 -6.03 -2.95 -10.32
CA ALA A 139 -5.79 -2.10 -9.16
C ALA A 139 -6.99 -1.21 -8.82
N ARG A 140 -7.65 -0.62 -9.83
CA ARG A 140 -8.86 0.19 -9.64
C ARG A 140 -10.06 -0.63 -9.18
N GLU A 141 -10.21 -1.84 -9.69
CA GLU A 141 -11.27 -2.76 -9.23
C GLU A 141 -11.07 -3.13 -7.74
N ARG A 142 -9.83 -3.38 -7.32
CA ARG A 142 -9.51 -3.60 -5.91
C ARG A 142 -9.88 -2.38 -5.05
N MET A 143 -9.55 -1.19 -5.49
CA MET A 143 -9.91 0.06 -4.79
C MET A 143 -11.44 0.20 -4.69
N LYS A 144 -12.17 0.02 -5.78
CA LYS A 144 -13.64 0.07 -5.80
C LYS A 144 -14.26 -0.87 -4.77
N VAL A 145 -13.79 -2.12 -4.69
CA VAL A 145 -14.27 -3.11 -3.72
C VAL A 145 -13.99 -2.66 -2.28
N GLN A 146 -12.79 -2.11 -2.02
CA GLN A 146 -12.45 -1.59 -0.69
C GLN A 146 -13.41 -0.50 -0.25
N TYR A 147 -13.72 0.47 -1.10
CA TYR A 147 -14.66 1.55 -0.80
C TYR A 147 -16.10 1.07 -0.65
N SER A 148 -16.52 0.06 -1.42
CA SER A 148 -17.85 -0.56 -1.24
C SER A 148 -17.99 -1.18 0.16
N ILE A 149 -16.97 -1.91 0.62
CA ILE A 149 -16.98 -2.51 1.97
C ILE A 149 -16.85 -1.41 3.04
N ALA A 150 -16.01 -0.40 2.82
CA ALA A 150 -15.86 0.72 3.75
C ALA A 150 -17.19 1.45 3.98
N ALA A 151 -17.94 1.75 2.92
CA ALA A 151 -19.25 2.38 3.01
C ALA A 151 -20.25 1.54 3.80
N MET A 152 -20.29 0.22 3.55
CA MET A 152 -21.20 -0.71 4.25
C MET A 152 -20.83 -0.92 5.71
N GLN A 153 -19.57 -0.70 6.10
CA GLN A 153 -19.06 -0.98 7.44
C GLN A 153 -18.78 0.29 8.27
N ASN A 154 -19.25 1.47 7.82
CA ASN A 154 -18.90 2.76 8.41
C ASN A 154 -17.38 2.87 8.63
N GLY A 155 -16.62 2.58 7.59
CA GLY A 155 -15.18 2.45 7.66
C GLY A 155 -14.44 3.35 6.68
N ILE A 156 -13.12 3.29 6.76
CA ILE A 156 -12.18 3.94 5.85
C ILE A 156 -11.23 2.93 5.23
N VAL A 157 -10.75 3.26 4.04
CA VAL A 157 -9.69 2.52 3.35
C VAL A 157 -8.34 3.03 3.82
N VAL A 158 -7.53 2.11 4.37
CA VAL A 158 -6.16 2.42 4.81
C VAL A 158 -5.16 1.93 3.76
N GLY A 159 -4.38 2.85 3.24
CA GLY A 159 -3.40 2.62 2.20
C GLY A 159 -2.12 1.95 2.69
N THR A 160 -1.50 1.24 1.78
CA THR A 160 -0.28 0.46 1.99
C THR A 160 0.94 1.03 1.26
N GLY A 161 0.81 2.21 0.64
CA GLY A 161 1.89 2.83 -0.14
C GLY A 161 3.03 3.33 0.75
N ASN A 162 4.25 2.93 0.47
CA ASN A 162 5.46 3.38 1.14
C ASN A 162 6.12 4.57 0.40
N ALA A 163 7.12 5.20 1.02
CA ALA A 163 7.77 6.39 0.46
C ALA A 163 8.48 6.13 -0.88
N ALA A 164 9.07 4.94 -1.07
CA ALA A 164 9.75 4.60 -2.32
C ALA A 164 8.77 4.52 -3.50
N GLU A 165 7.61 3.88 -3.29
CA GLU A 165 6.53 3.81 -4.29
C GLU A 165 5.97 5.20 -4.61
N ILE A 166 5.78 6.04 -3.59
CA ILE A 166 5.27 7.40 -3.76
C ILE A 166 6.18 8.23 -4.64
N ILE A 167 7.50 8.25 -4.38
CA ILE A 167 8.42 9.10 -5.15
C ILE A 167 8.66 8.59 -6.57
N THR A 168 8.64 7.29 -6.77
CA THR A 168 8.82 6.69 -8.09
C THR A 168 7.53 6.65 -8.90
N GLY A 169 6.37 6.90 -8.25
CA GLY A 169 5.05 6.74 -8.86
C GLY A 169 4.73 5.28 -9.19
N PHE A 170 5.34 4.34 -8.48
CA PHE A 170 5.13 2.92 -8.65
C PHE A 170 3.81 2.49 -8.00
N PHE A 171 2.73 3.04 -8.52
CA PHE A 171 1.35 2.78 -8.13
C PHE A 171 0.38 3.17 -9.25
N THR A 172 -0.82 2.65 -9.20
CA THR A 172 -1.89 3.02 -10.12
C THR A 172 -2.63 4.25 -9.61
N LYS A 173 -2.69 5.31 -10.43
CA LYS A 173 -3.50 6.50 -10.12
C LYS A 173 -4.97 6.12 -9.95
N HIS A 174 -5.55 6.48 -8.79
CA HIS A 174 -6.91 6.09 -8.39
C HIS A 174 -7.12 4.56 -8.34
N GLY A 175 -6.06 3.81 -8.06
CA GLY A 175 -6.09 2.39 -7.79
C GLY A 175 -5.64 2.13 -6.35
N ASP A 176 -4.50 1.47 -6.17
CA ASP A 176 -3.92 1.16 -4.86
C ASP A 176 -3.56 2.40 -4.01
N HIS A 177 -3.45 3.59 -4.62
CA HIS A 177 -3.33 4.89 -3.93
C HIS A 177 -4.66 5.65 -3.77
N GLY A 178 -5.78 5.09 -4.19
CA GLY A 178 -7.12 5.59 -3.88
C GLY A 178 -7.51 5.17 -2.46
N VAL A 179 -7.11 5.95 -1.45
CA VAL A 179 -7.26 5.62 -0.04
C VAL A 179 -7.59 6.87 0.79
N ASP A 180 -8.18 6.67 1.98
CA ASP A 180 -8.53 7.78 2.88
C ASP A 180 -7.35 8.21 3.75
N VAL A 181 -6.55 7.27 4.20
CA VAL A 181 -5.32 7.52 4.97
C VAL A 181 -4.21 6.60 4.50
N ASN A 182 -2.99 7.11 4.43
CA ASN A 182 -1.82 6.30 4.08
C ASN A 182 -0.91 6.18 5.31
N LEU A 183 -0.93 5.00 5.93
CA LEU A 183 -0.33 4.78 7.24
C LEU A 183 1.20 4.69 7.20
N ILE A 184 1.78 4.25 6.09
CA ILE A 184 3.22 3.96 5.95
C ILE A 184 3.93 4.82 4.91
N SER A 185 3.29 5.87 4.42
CA SER A 185 3.82 6.77 3.38
C SER A 185 5.15 7.46 3.71
N GLN A 186 5.50 7.54 4.99
CA GLN A 186 6.74 8.14 5.49
C GLN A 186 7.83 7.09 5.80
N LEU A 187 7.59 5.82 5.50
CA LEU A 187 8.57 4.74 5.68
C LEU A 187 9.20 4.38 4.34
N ASN A 188 10.51 4.22 4.33
CA ASN A 188 11.22 3.57 3.25
C ASN A 188 11.10 2.04 3.37
N LYS A 189 11.53 1.29 2.36
CA LYS A 189 11.34 -0.17 2.30
C LYS A 189 12.07 -0.90 3.45
N LYS A 190 13.27 -0.49 3.77
CA LYS A 190 14.05 -1.02 4.90
C LYS A 190 13.34 -0.77 6.24
N GLN A 191 12.74 0.38 6.41
CA GLN A 191 12.01 0.71 7.64
C GLN A 191 10.74 -0.14 7.79
N VAL A 192 10.03 -0.42 6.70
CA VAL A 192 8.91 -1.38 6.72
C VAL A 192 9.36 -2.73 7.25
N GLN A 193 10.49 -3.26 6.78
CA GLN A 193 11.06 -4.52 7.27
C GLN A 193 11.44 -4.46 8.75
N LEU A 194 12.03 -3.34 9.20
CA LEU A 194 12.40 -3.15 10.61
C LEU A 194 11.18 -3.16 11.53
N LEU A 195 10.08 -2.50 11.14
CA LEU A 195 8.85 -2.51 11.92
C LEU A 195 8.21 -3.89 11.95
N LEU A 196 8.19 -4.61 10.84
CA LEU A 196 7.69 -6.00 10.79
C LEU A 196 8.51 -6.92 11.71
N LYS A 197 9.83 -6.79 11.71
CA LYS A 197 10.73 -7.53 12.62
C LYS A 197 10.42 -7.23 14.09
N GLU A 198 10.25 -5.96 14.45
CA GLU A 198 9.90 -5.51 15.80
C GLU A 198 8.54 -6.09 16.26
N LEU A 199 7.59 -6.25 15.33
CA LEU A 199 6.28 -6.87 15.57
C LEU A 199 6.32 -8.40 15.61
N ASN A 200 7.49 -9.03 15.60
CA ASN A 200 7.68 -10.48 15.55
C ASN A 200 7.02 -11.15 14.33
N CYS A 201 7.01 -10.45 13.19
CA CYS A 201 6.54 -11.03 11.93
C CYS A 201 7.41 -12.23 11.52
N PRO A 202 6.84 -13.33 11.02
CA PRO A 202 7.61 -14.46 10.49
C PRO A 202 8.62 -14.03 9.43
N LYS A 203 9.86 -14.54 9.53
CA LYS A 203 10.97 -14.15 8.66
C LYS A 203 10.66 -14.32 7.17
N CYS A 204 9.95 -15.38 6.81
CA CYS A 204 9.54 -15.65 5.42
C CYS A 204 8.63 -14.56 4.84
N LEU A 205 7.87 -13.81 5.66
CA LEU A 205 6.99 -12.74 5.22
C LEU A 205 7.74 -11.42 5.06
N TYR A 206 8.56 -11.01 6.04
CA TYR A 206 9.25 -9.71 5.94
C TYR A 206 10.52 -9.73 5.07
N LEU A 207 11.01 -10.91 4.65
CA LEU A 207 12.09 -11.04 3.68
C LEU A 207 11.60 -11.40 2.27
N LYS A 208 10.28 -11.54 2.05
CA LYS A 208 9.72 -11.80 0.73
C LYS A 208 10.14 -10.70 -0.24
N THR A 209 10.62 -11.09 -1.43
CA THR A 209 10.95 -10.14 -2.50
C THR A 209 9.71 -9.36 -2.90
N PRO A 210 9.76 -8.02 -2.95
CA PRO A 210 8.65 -7.20 -3.44
C PRO A 210 8.37 -7.50 -4.92
N THR A 211 7.12 -7.83 -5.21
CA THR A 211 6.65 -8.14 -6.57
C THR A 211 5.29 -7.50 -6.80
N ALA A 212 5.07 -6.99 -8.02
CA ALA A 212 3.77 -6.58 -8.50
C ALA A 212 3.15 -7.72 -9.32
N ASP A 213 1.92 -8.12 -8.96
CA ASP A 213 1.16 -9.15 -9.70
C ASP A 213 -0.02 -8.48 -10.41
N LEU A 214 0.30 -7.58 -11.35
CA LEU A 214 -0.66 -6.82 -12.13
C LEU A 214 -0.76 -7.29 -13.59
N GLU A 215 0.39 -7.51 -14.24
CA GLU A 215 0.46 -7.92 -15.64
C GLU A 215 0.32 -9.43 -15.80
N ASP A 216 -0.55 -9.89 -16.73
CA ASP A 216 -0.76 -11.32 -16.99
C ASP A 216 0.45 -11.95 -17.67
N ASN A 217 1.17 -11.18 -18.50
CA ASN A 217 2.35 -11.64 -19.25
C ASN A 217 3.62 -11.68 -18.40
N ASN A 218 3.68 -10.92 -17.31
CA ASN A 218 4.84 -10.83 -16.42
C ASN A 218 4.43 -11.07 -14.95
N PRO A 219 3.90 -12.25 -14.59
CA PRO A 219 3.41 -12.52 -13.26
C PRO A 219 4.55 -12.51 -12.24
N GLN A 220 4.33 -11.84 -11.11
CA GLN A 220 5.28 -11.77 -9.98
C GLN A 220 6.66 -11.18 -10.37
N GLN A 221 6.69 -10.27 -11.36
CA GLN A 221 7.93 -9.59 -11.70
C GLN A 221 8.44 -8.79 -10.49
N PRO A 222 9.74 -8.90 -10.13
CA PRO A 222 10.32 -8.06 -9.08
C PRO A 222 10.18 -6.57 -9.42
N ASP A 223 9.74 -5.79 -8.44
CA ASP A 223 9.51 -4.34 -8.61
C ASP A 223 10.77 -3.61 -9.11
N GLU A 224 11.95 -4.01 -8.64
CA GLU A 224 13.24 -3.41 -9.00
C GLU A 224 13.56 -3.51 -10.50
N ILE A 225 13.02 -4.53 -11.20
CA ILE A 225 13.15 -4.65 -12.66
C ILE A 225 12.33 -3.55 -13.34
N SER A 226 11.09 -3.37 -12.93
CA SER A 226 10.20 -2.34 -13.48
C SER A 226 10.67 -0.92 -13.15
N LEU A 227 11.25 -0.72 -11.97
CA LEU A 227 11.79 0.55 -11.51
C LEU A 227 13.11 0.91 -12.18
N GLY A 228 13.90 -0.08 -12.62
CA GLY A 228 15.27 0.12 -13.13
C GLY A 228 16.24 0.60 -12.06
N VAL A 229 15.90 0.50 -10.79
CA VAL A 229 16.71 0.89 -9.63
C VAL A 229 16.32 0.06 -8.41
N LYS A 230 17.30 -0.28 -7.56
CA LYS A 230 17.08 -1.08 -6.36
C LYS A 230 16.43 -0.29 -5.22
N TYR A 231 15.59 -0.93 -4.42
CA TYR A 231 15.00 -0.31 -3.22
C TYR A 231 16.04 0.21 -2.25
N ASN A 232 17.16 -0.50 -2.06
CA ASN A 232 18.25 -0.02 -1.21
C ASN A 232 18.83 1.33 -1.67
N THR A 233 18.89 1.57 -2.98
CA THR A 233 19.34 2.85 -3.55
C THR A 233 18.28 3.94 -3.36
N ILE A 234 16.99 3.61 -3.55
CA ILE A 234 15.89 4.54 -3.30
C ILE A 234 15.86 4.92 -1.82
N ASP A 235 16.02 3.96 -0.92
CA ASP A 235 16.07 4.19 0.53
C ASP A 235 17.24 5.10 0.90
N ALA A 236 18.44 4.84 0.37
CA ALA A 236 19.62 5.70 0.56
C ALA A 236 19.38 7.14 0.06
N TYR A 237 18.71 7.30 -1.10
CA TYR A 237 18.30 8.59 -1.61
C TYR A 237 17.34 9.33 -0.67
N LEU A 238 16.33 8.64 -0.16
CA LEU A 238 15.35 9.17 0.80
C LEU A 238 15.96 9.51 2.17
N GLU A 239 17.01 8.79 2.57
CA GLU A 239 17.78 9.08 3.78
C GLU A 239 18.77 10.26 3.61
N GLY A 240 18.84 10.85 2.43
CA GLY A 240 19.73 11.99 2.13
C GLY A 240 21.17 11.59 1.84
N LYS A 241 21.45 10.31 1.66
CA LYS A 241 22.78 9.79 1.32
C LYS A 241 23.16 10.11 -0.12
N LYS A 242 24.46 10.17 -0.37
CA LYS A 242 25.03 10.28 -1.72
C LYS A 242 24.92 8.91 -2.40
N ILE A 243 24.36 8.86 -3.60
CA ILE A 243 24.20 7.66 -4.42
C ILE A 243 24.85 7.86 -5.79
N ASN A 244 24.94 6.80 -6.59
CA ASN A 244 25.43 6.87 -7.97
C ASN A 244 24.58 7.84 -8.79
N ILE A 245 25.23 8.62 -9.66
CA ILE A 245 24.58 9.66 -10.47
C ILE A 245 23.52 9.09 -11.44
N LEU A 246 23.77 7.92 -12.03
CA LEU A 246 22.85 7.29 -12.97
C LEU A 246 21.56 6.85 -12.25
N GLU A 247 21.71 6.20 -11.08
CA GLU A 247 20.57 5.78 -10.25
C GLU A 247 19.78 7.00 -9.73
N LYS A 248 20.50 8.06 -9.32
CA LYS A 248 19.88 9.33 -8.95
C LYS A 248 19.03 9.91 -10.08
N ASN A 249 19.57 9.96 -11.29
CA ASN A 249 18.86 10.48 -12.46
C ASN A 249 17.62 9.61 -12.77
N THR A 250 17.72 8.29 -12.61
CA THR A 250 16.57 7.37 -12.77
C THR A 250 15.47 7.70 -11.76
N ILE A 251 15.79 7.82 -10.48
CA ILE A 251 14.83 8.16 -9.43
C ILE A 251 14.16 9.51 -9.70
N GLU A 252 14.97 10.53 -10.03
CA GLU A 252 14.49 11.90 -10.29
C GLU A 252 13.63 11.95 -11.56
N LYS A 253 13.97 11.19 -12.62
CA LYS A 253 13.14 11.04 -13.82
C LYS A 253 11.80 10.40 -13.52
N LEU A 254 11.78 9.29 -12.76
CA LEU A 254 10.55 8.65 -12.31
C LEU A 254 9.68 9.62 -11.52
N TYR A 255 10.27 10.38 -10.60
CA TYR A 255 9.57 11.38 -9.81
C TYR A 255 8.89 12.43 -10.69
N PHE A 256 9.58 13.02 -11.67
CA PHE A 256 9.00 14.01 -12.56
C PHE A 256 7.92 13.44 -13.47
N ASN A 257 8.17 12.31 -14.10
CA ASN A 257 7.23 11.70 -15.04
C ASN A 257 5.92 11.28 -14.39
N THR A 258 5.93 11.02 -13.09
CA THR A 258 4.77 10.54 -12.34
C THR A 258 4.16 11.60 -11.42
N GLN A 259 4.54 12.87 -11.55
CA GLN A 259 4.02 13.94 -10.69
C GLN A 259 2.49 14.05 -10.74
N HIS A 260 1.89 13.86 -11.91
CA HIS A 260 0.45 13.88 -12.10
C HIS A 260 -0.30 12.78 -11.29
N LYS A 261 0.41 11.77 -10.79
CA LYS A 261 -0.20 10.72 -9.95
C LYS A 261 -0.32 11.16 -8.48
N ARG A 262 0.50 12.12 -8.02
CA ARG A 262 0.59 12.55 -6.62
C ARG A 262 -0.20 13.81 -6.30
N THR A 263 -0.52 14.61 -7.30
CA THR A 263 -1.21 15.88 -7.11
C THR A 263 -2.38 16.02 -8.07
N ILE A 264 -3.48 16.57 -7.56
CA ILE A 264 -4.57 17.08 -8.40
C ILE A 264 -4.25 18.54 -8.67
N PHE A 265 -4.12 18.92 -9.93
CA PHE A 265 -3.86 20.29 -10.32
C PHE A 265 -5.20 21.00 -10.50
N ASN A 266 -5.47 22.01 -9.67
CA ASN A 266 -6.63 22.86 -9.82
C ASN A 266 -6.28 23.98 -10.80
N ILE A 267 -6.97 24.02 -11.92
CA ILE A 267 -6.89 25.10 -12.91
C ILE A 267 -7.93 26.14 -12.46
N GLY A 268 -7.43 27.27 -11.91
CA GLY A 268 -8.23 28.42 -11.49
C GLY A 268 -8.04 29.59 -12.41
#